data_ce3fffbd900bc96b5742a8a4520d51a9
#
_entry.id   ce3fffbd900bc96b5742a8a4520d51a9
#
_cell.length_a   1.000
_cell.length_b   1.000
_cell.length_c   1.000
_cell.angle_alpha   90.00
_cell.angle_beta   90.00
_cell.angle_gamma   90.00
#
_symmetry.space_group_name_H-M   'P 1'
#
loop_
_entity.id
_entity.type
_entity.pdbx_description
1 polymer ?
#
loop_
_entity_poly.entity_id
_entity_poly.type
_entity_poly.pdbx_seq_one_letter_code
_entity_poly.pdbx_strand_id
1 'polypeptide(L)'
;MHILILTFFIAFAHGKFVPTACINNNETCYVGAWLDSKNSQPFASFQGIKYAMAPTGDLRFKPPQRYLPGKKTFMVDQKWAVNCPQQYRDMYTEDDDFIIAGIEDCLYLHVYVPEIALINGTKLPVMVWIHGGSLITGSGIVNKYHGSFSL
;
A
#
# COMPACT_ATOMS: atom_id res chain seq x y z
N MET A 1 20.80 31.84 50.14
CA MET A 1 20.12 32.24 48.91
C MET A 1 20.38 31.12 47.88
N HIS A 2 19.45 30.10 47.81
CA HIS A 2 19.57 28.97 46.93
C HIS A 2 18.90 29.31 45.61
N ILE A 3 19.72 29.35 44.55
CA ILE A 3 19.24 29.54 43.18
C ILE A 3 18.75 28.16 42.68
N LEU A 4 17.46 28.03 42.50
CA LEU A 4 16.82 26.86 41.86
C LEU A 4 16.96 26.98 40.36
N ILE A 5 17.89 26.21 39.78
CA ILE A 5 18.02 26.13 38.31
C ILE A 5 16.92 25.20 37.83
N LEU A 6 15.84 25.75 37.26
CA LEU A 6 14.79 25.02 36.58
C LEU A 6 15.31 24.63 35.18
N THR A 7 15.78 23.41 35.03
CA THR A 7 16.09 22.85 33.72
C THR A 7 14.78 22.50 32.99
N PHE A 8 14.40 23.34 32.04
CA PHE A 8 13.35 23.04 31.08
C PHE A 8 13.85 21.93 30.14
N PHE A 9 13.39 20.71 30.32
CA PHE A 9 13.48 19.69 29.28
C PHE A 9 12.47 20.04 28.19
N ILE A 10 12.94 20.66 27.11
CA ILE A 10 12.18 20.75 25.87
C ILE A 10 12.20 19.35 25.26
N ALA A 11 11.15 18.59 25.46
CA ALA A 11 10.90 17.37 24.71
C ALA A 11 10.64 17.78 23.26
N PHE A 12 11.66 17.69 22.41
CA PHE A 12 11.47 17.70 20.97
C PHE A 12 10.70 16.42 20.61
N ALA A 13 9.39 16.53 20.45
CA ALA A 13 8.61 15.50 19.78
C ALA A 13 9.15 15.44 18.35
N HIS A 14 9.97 14.45 18.05
CA HIS A 14 10.40 14.11 16.70
C HIS A 14 9.18 13.52 15.98
N GLY A 15 8.31 14.41 15.49
CA GLY A 15 7.25 14.00 14.57
C GLY A 15 7.91 13.45 13.32
N LYS A 16 7.78 12.13 13.06
CA LYS A 16 8.22 11.58 11.78
C LYS A 16 7.51 12.34 10.67
N PHE A 17 8.25 12.76 9.64
CA PHE A 17 7.63 13.36 8.46
C PHE A 17 6.67 12.35 7.81
N VAL A 18 5.65 12.86 7.11
CA VAL A 18 4.70 12.02 6.41
C VAL A 18 5.37 11.43 5.16
N PRO A 19 5.42 10.10 5.00
CA PRO A 19 6.10 9.49 3.86
C PRO A 19 5.38 9.89 2.57
N THR A 20 6.11 10.55 1.67
CA THR A 20 5.57 11.04 0.41
C THR A 20 6.51 10.66 -0.73
N ALA A 21 5.95 10.09 -1.78
CA ALA A 21 6.67 9.74 -3.00
C ALA A 21 5.99 10.38 -4.21
N CYS A 22 6.76 11.07 -5.05
CA CYS A 22 6.25 11.74 -6.23
C CYS A 22 6.87 11.17 -7.50
N ILE A 23 6.07 11.11 -8.57
CA ILE A 23 6.46 10.68 -9.91
C ILE A 23 6.11 11.78 -10.93
N ASN A 24 6.53 11.61 -12.19
CA ASN A 24 6.26 12.56 -13.27
C ASN A 24 6.69 14.00 -12.93
N ASN A 25 7.95 14.20 -12.56
CA ASN A 25 8.48 15.51 -12.17
C ASN A 25 7.68 16.21 -11.06
N ASN A 26 7.28 15.46 -10.05
CA ASN A 26 6.48 15.91 -8.90
C ASN A 26 5.03 16.34 -9.26
N GLU A 27 4.52 15.94 -10.39
CA GLU A 27 3.12 16.20 -10.73
C GLU A 27 2.15 15.27 -9.99
N THR A 28 2.53 14.01 -9.79
CA THR A 28 1.70 13.04 -9.09
C THR A 28 2.42 12.58 -7.83
N CYS A 29 1.81 12.82 -6.68
CA CYS A 29 2.35 12.44 -5.38
C CYS A 29 1.44 11.43 -4.67
N TYR A 30 2.07 10.51 -3.94
CA TYR A 30 1.41 9.54 -3.08
C TYR A 30 1.86 9.76 -1.64
N VAL A 31 0.90 9.91 -0.76
CA VAL A 31 1.12 10.08 0.68
C VAL A 31 0.78 8.77 1.35
N GLY A 32 1.79 8.12 1.92
CA GLY A 32 1.67 6.84 2.60
C GLY A 32 1.59 6.96 4.11
N ALA A 33 1.83 5.85 4.78
CA ALA A 33 1.89 5.78 6.25
C ALA A 33 3.17 5.08 6.71
N TRP A 34 3.67 5.46 7.88
CA TRP A 34 4.72 4.72 8.56
C TRP A 34 4.15 3.49 9.26
N LEU A 35 4.79 2.36 9.06
CA LEU A 35 4.51 1.09 9.74
C LEU A 35 5.80 0.52 10.31
N ASP A 36 5.65 -0.37 11.27
CA ASP A 36 6.75 -1.16 11.80
C ASP A 36 6.68 -2.61 11.28
N SER A 37 7.81 -3.13 10.85
CA SER A 37 7.96 -4.53 10.47
C SER A 37 7.88 -5.43 11.72
N LYS A 38 7.83 -6.74 11.52
CA LYS A 38 7.85 -7.73 12.62
C LYS A 38 9.06 -7.54 13.54
N ASN A 39 10.18 -7.06 13.01
CA ASN A 39 11.41 -6.80 13.76
C ASN A 39 11.49 -5.34 14.24
N SER A 40 10.37 -4.62 14.30
CA SER A 40 10.29 -3.21 14.72
C SER A 40 11.15 -2.27 13.89
N GLN A 41 11.40 -2.61 12.63
CA GLN A 41 12.06 -1.71 11.70
C GLN A 41 11.02 -0.88 10.97
N PRO A 42 11.13 0.45 10.95
CA PRO A 42 10.17 1.31 10.30
C PRO A 42 10.27 1.23 8.78
N PHE A 43 9.12 1.26 8.14
CA PHE A 43 9.00 1.34 6.68
C PHE A 43 7.80 2.19 6.27
N ALA A 44 7.91 2.85 5.13
CA ALA A 44 6.80 3.57 4.52
C ALA A 44 5.94 2.59 3.70
N SER A 45 4.64 2.67 3.90
CA SER A 45 3.63 1.85 3.20
C SER A 45 2.78 2.75 2.31
N PHE A 46 2.73 2.42 1.03
CA PHE A 46 1.91 3.07 0.01
C PHE A 46 0.96 2.02 -0.57
N GLN A 47 -0.29 2.01 -0.16
CA GLN A 47 -1.25 0.99 -0.56
C GLN A 47 -2.37 1.59 -1.43
N GLY A 48 -2.77 0.85 -2.47
CA GLY A 48 -3.85 1.28 -3.36
C GLY A 48 -3.39 2.26 -4.46
N ILE A 49 -2.19 2.08 -4.98
CA ILE A 49 -1.71 2.85 -6.13
C ILE A 49 -2.31 2.26 -7.41
N LYS A 50 -3.17 3.01 -8.07
CA LYS A 50 -3.77 2.59 -9.34
C LYS A 50 -2.72 2.63 -10.45
N TYR A 51 -2.50 1.49 -11.12
CA TYR A 51 -1.50 1.39 -12.19
C TYR A 51 -2.10 1.31 -13.60
N ALA A 52 -3.39 1.00 -13.71
CA ALA A 52 -4.11 0.95 -14.97
C ALA A 52 -5.54 1.47 -14.83
N MET A 53 -6.15 1.81 -15.95
CA MET A 53 -7.58 2.13 -16.01
C MET A 53 -8.41 0.92 -15.59
N ALA A 54 -9.55 1.16 -14.94
CA ALA A 54 -10.48 0.08 -14.59
C ALA A 54 -10.90 -0.68 -15.87
N PRO A 55 -10.80 -2.02 -15.88
CA PRO A 55 -11.17 -2.84 -17.04
C PRO A 55 -12.68 -3.02 -17.15
N THR A 56 -13.41 -1.91 -17.22
CA THR A 56 -14.88 -1.87 -17.27
C THR A 56 -15.39 -1.39 -18.61
N GLY A 57 -16.66 -1.64 -18.91
CA GLY A 57 -17.28 -1.23 -20.15
C GLY A 57 -16.49 -1.68 -21.39
N ASP A 58 -16.13 -0.74 -22.25
CA ASP A 58 -15.36 -1.01 -23.46
C ASP A 58 -13.93 -1.49 -23.23
N LEU A 59 -13.41 -1.37 -22.02
CA LEU A 59 -12.08 -1.86 -21.64
C LEU A 59 -12.07 -3.30 -21.12
N ARG A 60 -13.25 -3.90 -20.90
CA ARG A 60 -13.34 -5.29 -20.43
C ARG A 60 -12.73 -6.24 -21.47
N PHE A 61 -11.96 -7.20 -21.00
CA PHE A 61 -11.22 -8.17 -21.82
C PHE A 61 -10.18 -7.57 -22.78
N LYS A 62 -9.88 -6.27 -22.65
CA LYS A 62 -8.79 -5.64 -23.42
C LYS A 62 -7.50 -5.57 -22.60
N PRO A 63 -6.34 -5.43 -23.25
CA PRO A 63 -5.08 -5.18 -22.54
C PRO A 63 -5.20 -3.94 -21.62
N PRO A 64 -4.52 -3.95 -20.47
CA PRO A 64 -4.55 -2.84 -19.53
C PRO A 64 -4.17 -1.51 -20.18
N GLN A 65 -4.96 -0.48 -19.96
CA GLN A 65 -4.67 0.87 -20.42
C GLN A 65 -3.98 1.66 -19.32
N ARG A 66 -2.97 2.43 -19.70
CA ARG A 66 -2.18 3.23 -18.74
C ARG A 66 -3.08 4.23 -18.01
N TYR A 67 -2.99 4.25 -16.70
CA TYR A 67 -3.61 5.28 -15.87
C TYR A 67 -2.69 6.51 -15.79
N LEU A 68 -3.20 7.68 -16.16
CA LEU A 68 -2.48 8.95 -16.13
C LEU A 68 -3.26 9.93 -15.24
N PRO A 69 -2.96 10.01 -13.95
CA PRO A 69 -3.73 10.81 -13.01
C PRO A 69 -3.56 12.33 -13.16
N GLY A 70 -2.54 12.79 -13.91
CA GLY A 70 -2.18 14.20 -14.00
C GLY A 70 -1.61 14.75 -12.68
N LYS A 71 -1.65 16.09 -12.51
CA LYS A 71 -1.16 16.76 -11.30
C LYS A 71 -2.13 16.54 -10.15
N LYS A 72 -1.79 15.62 -9.25
CA LYS A 72 -2.64 15.23 -8.13
C LYS A 72 -1.85 14.60 -6.98
N THR A 73 -2.34 14.79 -5.76
CA THR A 73 -1.86 14.08 -4.57
C THR A 73 -2.90 13.06 -4.12
N PHE A 74 -2.47 11.83 -3.89
CA PHE A 74 -3.30 10.72 -3.43
C PHE A 74 -2.91 10.35 -2.00
N MET A 75 -3.90 10.20 -1.14
CA MET A 75 -3.73 9.53 0.14
C MET A 75 -3.87 8.04 -0.10
N VAL A 76 -2.80 7.30 0.12
CA VAL A 76 -2.74 5.84 -0.10
C VAL A 76 -2.51 5.17 1.24
N ASP A 77 -3.59 5.01 1.98
CA ASP A 77 -3.57 4.47 3.32
C ASP A 77 -3.79 2.94 3.37
N GLN A 78 -3.63 2.36 4.57
CA GLN A 78 -3.66 0.92 4.81
C GLN A 78 -5.03 0.25 4.64
N LYS A 79 -6.10 1.00 4.49
CA LYS A 79 -7.47 0.46 4.45
C LYS A 79 -7.92 0.09 3.06
N TRP A 80 -7.09 0.37 2.06
CA TRP A 80 -7.45 0.09 0.69
C TRP A 80 -7.27 -1.40 0.38
N ALA A 81 -8.36 -2.15 0.56
CA ALA A 81 -8.42 -3.57 0.32
C ALA A 81 -9.41 -3.85 -0.82
N VAL A 82 -8.92 -3.85 -2.05
CA VAL A 82 -9.74 -4.12 -3.23
C VAL A 82 -9.27 -5.42 -3.88
N ASN A 83 -10.18 -6.39 -3.98
CA ASN A 83 -9.99 -7.60 -4.76
C ASN A 83 -10.70 -7.49 -6.10
N CYS A 84 -10.10 -8.04 -7.15
CA CYS A 84 -10.81 -8.30 -8.40
C CYS A 84 -11.94 -9.32 -8.17
N PRO A 85 -13.00 -9.32 -8.99
CA PRO A 85 -14.06 -10.30 -8.90
C PRO A 85 -13.51 -11.72 -8.94
N GLN A 86 -13.81 -12.51 -7.92
CA GLN A 86 -13.30 -13.87 -7.78
C GLN A 86 -14.22 -14.71 -6.91
N GLN A 87 -14.05 -16.03 -6.98
CA GLN A 87 -14.78 -16.96 -6.16
C GLN A 87 -14.23 -17.01 -4.73
N TYR A 88 -15.11 -17.01 -3.77
CA TYR A 88 -14.83 -17.31 -2.37
C TYR A 88 -15.73 -18.46 -1.92
N ARG A 89 -15.16 -19.37 -1.12
CA ARG A 89 -15.98 -20.40 -0.47
C ARG A 89 -16.85 -19.70 0.57
N ASP A 90 -18.16 -19.97 0.51
CA ASP A 90 -19.06 -19.50 1.55
C ASP A 90 -18.88 -20.38 2.79
N MET A 91 -18.36 -19.80 3.88
CA MET A 91 -18.15 -20.51 5.15
C MET A 91 -19.43 -20.58 6.01
N TYR A 92 -20.52 -19.99 5.55
CA TYR A 92 -21.79 -19.91 6.29
C TYR A 92 -22.84 -20.88 5.76
N THR A 93 -22.58 -21.60 4.66
CA THR A 93 -23.45 -22.64 4.13
C THR A 93 -22.85 -24.02 4.36
N GLU A 94 -23.69 -25.01 4.68
CA GLU A 94 -23.27 -26.41 4.81
C GLU A 94 -22.97 -27.05 3.44
N ASP A 95 -23.53 -26.50 2.39
CA ASP A 95 -23.28 -26.87 1.00
C ASP A 95 -22.05 -26.07 0.54
N ASP A 96 -21.06 -26.70 -0.06
CA ASP A 96 -19.82 -26.11 -0.59
C ASP A 96 -20.06 -25.01 -1.66
N ASP A 97 -20.92 -24.07 -1.34
CA ASP A 97 -21.31 -22.99 -2.22
C ASP A 97 -20.20 -21.95 -2.37
N PHE A 98 -20.12 -21.38 -3.55
CA PHE A 98 -19.19 -20.31 -3.85
C PHE A 98 -19.94 -19.01 -4.10
N ILE A 99 -19.45 -17.94 -3.49
CA ILE A 99 -19.90 -16.59 -3.80
C ILE A 99 -18.87 -15.88 -4.67
N ILE A 100 -19.33 -15.00 -5.55
CA ILE A 100 -18.49 -14.09 -6.31
C ILE A 100 -18.43 -12.77 -5.55
N ALA A 101 -17.23 -12.33 -5.18
CA ALA A 101 -17.02 -11.05 -4.55
C ALA A 101 -15.81 -10.33 -5.13
N GLY A 102 -15.75 -9.02 -4.94
CA GLY A 102 -14.74 -8.13 -5.50
C GLY A 102 -15.35 -7.05 -6.38
N ILE A 103 -14.52 -6.16 -6.90
CA ILE A 103 -14.94 -5.08 -7.81
C ILE A 103 -14.06 -5.06 -9.05
N GLU A 104 -14.60 -4.59 -10.16
CA GLU A 104 -13.86 -4.54 -11.44
C GLU A 104 -12.77 -3.46 -11.45
N ASP A 105 -12.94 -2.35 -10.73
CA ASP A 105 -11.85 -1.37 -10.53
C ASP A 105 -10.86 -1.87 -9.48
N CYS A 106 -10.01 -2.81 -9.88
CA CYS A 106 -9.13 -3.56 -8.97
C CYS A 106 -7.65 -3.55 -9.36
N LEU A 107 -7.26 -2.80 -10.37
CA LEU A 107 -5.88 -2.77 -10.87
C LEU A 107 -5.03 -1.81 -10.03
N TYR A 108 -4.69 -2.26 -8.82
CA TYR A 108 -3.90 -1.52 -7.83
C TYR A 108 -2.68 -2.32 -7.40
N LEU A 109 -1.62 -1.62 -7.05
CA LEU A 109 -0.41 -2.17 -6.47
C LEU A 109 -0.11 -1.51 -5.12
N HIS A 110 0.78 -2.14 -4.37
CA HIS A 110 1.27 -1.64 -3.09
C HIS A 110 2.78 -1.53 -3.14
N VAL A 111 3.34 -0.50 -2.50
CA VAL A 111 4.78 -0.29 -2.42
C VAL A 111 5.17 -0.12 -0.96
N TYR A 112 6.22 -0.83 -0.55
CA TYR A 112 6.77 -0.78 0.79
C TYR A 112 8.24 -0.36 0.70
N VAL A 113 8.63 0.66 1.44
CA VAL A 113 9.96 1.27 1.33
C VAL A 113 10.60 1.36 2.72
N PRO A 114 11.74 0.70 2.97
CA PRO A 114 12.47 0.86 4.22
C PRO A 114 12.81 2.33 4.49
N GLU A 115 12.74 2.74 5.76
CA GLU A 115 12.97 4.13 6.16
C GLU A 115 14.28 4.69 5.60
N ILE A 116 15.36 3.91 5.65
CA ILE A 116 16.68 4.31 5.17
C ILE A 116 16.69 4.69 3.67
N ALA A 117 15.90 3.99 2.86
CA ALA A 117 15.81 4.29 1.43
C ALA A 117 15.05 5.59 1.18
N LEU A 118 13.98 5.84 1.94
CA LEU A 118 13.16 7.03 1.77
C LEU A 118 13.84 8.29 2.30
N ILE A 119 14.55 8.19 3.45
CA ILE A 119 15.21 9.34 4.08
C ILE A 119 16.54 9.69 3.38
N ASN A 120 17.35 8.68 3.14
CA ASN A 120 18.72 8.89 2.65
C ASN A 120 18.85 8.79 1.13
N GLY A 121 17.77 8.45 0.43
CA GLY A 121 17.80 8.18 -1.02
C GLY A 121 18.62 6.94 -1.38
N THR A 122 18.84 6.02 -0.44
CA THR A 122 19.59 4.77 -0.67
C THR A 122 18.88 3.92 -1.70
N LYS A 123 19.59 3.56 -2.78
CA LYS A 123 19.06 2.65 -3.79
C LYS A 123 19.14 1.21 -3.29
N LEU A 124 18.01 0.57 -3.22
CA LEU A 124 17.88 -0.83 -2.81
C LEU A 124 17.37 -1.68 -3.97
N PRO A 125 17.66 -2.99 -3.99
CA PRO A 125 17.02 -3.92 -4.90
C PRO A 125 15.50 -3.88 -4.73
N VAL A 126 14.76 -3.98 -5.83
CA VAL A 126 13.30 -4.01 -5.83
C VAL A 126 12.83 -5.44 -5.99
N MET A 127 12.06 -5.93 -5.02
CA MET A 127 11.36 -7.20 -5.12
C MET A 127 9.94 -6.95 -5.59
N VAL A 128 9.50 -7.68 -6.62
CA VAL A 128 8.14 -7.64 -7.12
C VAL A 128 7.44 -8.93 -6.73
N TRP A 129 6.36 -8.82 -5.96
CA TRP A 129 5.51 -9.94 -5.59
C TRP A 129 4.28 -9.98 -6.49
N ILE A 130 4.04 -11.12 -7.11
CA ILE A 130 2.84 -11.41 -7.89
C ILE A 130 2.16 -12.60 -7.21
N HIS A 131 0.94 -12.40 -6.73
CA HIS A 131 0.21 -13.46 -6.03
C HIS A 131 -0.11 -14.63 -6.95
N GLY A 132 -0.18 -15.80 -6.37
CA GLY A 132 -0.71 -17.00 -7.03
C GLY A 132 -2.24 -17.06 -6.99
N GLY A 133 -2.81 -18.24 -7.27
CA GLY A 133 -4.25 -18.51 -7.20
C GLY A 133 -4.84 -19.07 -8.50
N SER A 134 -4.00 -19.73 -9.32
CA SER A 134 -4.40 -20.42 -10.55
C SER A 134 -5.17 -19.52 -11.54
N LEU A 135 -4.89 -18.23 -11.55
CA LEU A 135 -5.59 -17.20 -12.36
C LEU A 135 -7.08 -17.06 -12.06
N ILE A 136 -7.58 -17.70 -11.01
CA ILE A 136 -9.00 -17.71 -10.62
C ILE A 136 -9.20 -16.87 -9.35
N THR A 137 -8.25 -16.92 -8.43
CA THR A 137 -8.29 -16.22 -7.14
C THR A 137 -6.96 -15.55 -6.84
N GLY A 138 -6.95 -14.78 -5.79
CA GLY A 138 -5.73 -14.16 -5.30
C GLY A 138 -5.90 -12.68 -5.00
N SER A 139 -4.91 -12.10 -4.34
CA SER A 139 -4.98 -10.71 -3.92
C SER A 139 -3.59 -10.17 -3.61
N GLY A 140 -3.37 -8.89 -3.89
CA GLY A 140 -2.22 -8.15 -3.39
C GLY A 140 -2.42 -7.59 -1.97
N ILE A 141 -3.56 -7.85 -1.34
CA ILE A 141 -3.87 -7.30 -0.01
C ILE A 141 -3.04 -7.98 1.06
N VAL A 142 -2.30 -7.20 1.82
CA VAL A 142 -1.36 -7.68 2.87
C VAL A 142 -2.05 -8.49 3.96
N ASN A 143 -3.25 -8.11 4.36
CA ASN A 143 -3.97 -8.78 5.45
C ASN A 143 -4.31 -10.25 5.17
N LYS A 144 -4.39 -10.64 3.90
CA LYS A 144 -4.71 -12.02 3.51
C LYS A 144 -3.51 -12.96 3.65
N TYR A 145 -2.30 -12.46 3.53
CA TYR A 145 -1.10 -13.27 3.53
C TYR A 145 -0.28 -13.16 4.81
N HIS A 146 -0.72 -12.42 5.83
CA HIS A 146 0.02 -12.19 7.09
C HIS A 146 1.54 -12.05 6.89
N GLY A 147 1.92 -11.60 5.71
CA GLY A 147 3.30 -11.37 5.37
C GLY A 147 3.79 -10.12 6.06
N SER A 148 4.14 -10.26 7.34
CA SER A 148 5.16 -9.41 7.88
C SER A 148 6.39 -9.69 7.03
N PHE A 149 6.58 -8.90 5.97
CA PHE A 149 7.81 -8.94 5.22
C PHE A 149 8.96 -8.75 6.20
N SER A 150 9.85 -9.75 6.27
CA SER A 150 11.14 -9.56 6.90
C SER A 150 11.94 -8.65 5.95
N LEU A 151 11.77 -7.35 6.12
CA LEU A 151 12.63 -6.35 5.52
C LEU A 151 13.90 -6.23 6.34
#